data_2c7dc2fbec360a8e0b13fc402f088457
#
_entry.id   2c7dc2fbec360a8e0b13fc402f088457
#
_cell.length_a   1.000
_cell.length_b   1.000
_cell.length_c   1.000
_cell.angle_alpha   90.00
_cell.angle_beta   90.00
_cell.angle_gamma   90.00
#
_symmetry.space_group_name_H-M   'P 1'
#
loop_
_entity.id
_entity.type
_entity.pdbx_description
1 polymer ?
#
loop_
_entity_poly.entity_id
_entity_poly.type
_entity_poly.pdbx_seq_one_letter_code
_entity_poly.pdbx_strand_id
1 'polypeptide(L)'
;MSTIGDVNSLPGVAPTQVSAWWETAVIYEVYPRSFSDADGDGVGDLRGIIERMPYLASLGVQGLWLTPFQRSPQVDQGYDISDYCDVDPLFGTLADFDELLAVAHGHGLRVLVDIVPNHTSIEHPLFQAALAAAPGSPERAMFHFSPGRWPEGTEAPNNWISVFGGPAWHRVHPSSTADTDWYLHLFSPAQPDWNWENPAVTEYFDGVLRFWFDRGVDGIRIDVAHGLFKAPGLPDSPSVPTVIDGLRSNPLAMDQEPVHEVYRRWRRLADGYAPARLLVGEVNLEPERAARYTRSDELHQTFAFAFARLGWDASAWMSAGEKLEGARCSIGGDPSWALENHDLVRTVTRFGGGARGAMRARAALVALLGLPGAAYVYQGQELGLPEVDVPLDERADPMWHQGGVSRDGARVPLPWVAEPSGTHGFSTGACATASGSATSADFASEGHADSVLEPRRPWLPVPEGWGSLSVQTQTADAASTLALFRAATALRADLYASGAFSAREGASWSLEPGGLLSCRRSGGVTVLVAMGDEPVQLPAGELLFASAPVVDRLLPADAAAWVRTD
;
A
#
# COMPACT_ATOMS: atom_id res chain seq x y z
N MET A 1 -71.55 14.35 17.93
CA MET A 1 -70.40 14.77 17.14
C MET A 1 -69.14 14.54 17.99
N SER A 2 -68.46 13.46 17.73
CA SER A 2 -67.32 13.00 18.53
C SER A 2 -66.07 13.21 17.71
N THR A 3 -65.16 14.02 18.23
CA THR A 3 -63.85 14.32 17.65
C THR A 3 -62.89 13.16 17.92
N ILE A 4 -62.36 12.60 16.82
CA ILE A 4 -61.32 11.55 16.87
C ILE A 4 -59.97 12.24 17.14
N GLY A 5 -59.34 11.83 18.22
CA GLY A 5 -58.02 12.31 18.63
C GLY A 5 -56.91 11.76 17.72
N ASP A 6 -55.95 12.63 17.44
CA ASP A 6 -54.69 12.34 16.75
C ASP A 6 -53.88 11.25 17.44
N VAL A 7 -53.52 10.20 16.70
CA VAL A 7 -52.64 9.13 17.14
C VAL A 7 -51.19 9.60 16.92
N ASN A 8 -50.47 9.67 18.08
CA ASN A 8 -49.04 9.93 18.19
C ASN A 8 -48.20 9.32 17.08
N SER A 9 -47.49 10.16 16.37
CA SER A 9 -46.28 9.77 15.62
C SER A 9 -45.17 9.42 16.59
N LEU A 10 -44.82 8.15 16.65
CA LEU A 10 -43.57 7.66 17.28
C LEU A 10 -42.38 8.34 16.57
N PRO A 11 -41.33 8.76 17.30
CA PRO A 11 -40.14 9.31 16.66
C PRO A 11 -39.53 8.24 15.74
N GLY A 12 -39.40 8.59 14.46
CA GLY A 12 -38.78 7.73 13.47
C GLY A 12 -37.36 7.36 13.91
N VAL A 13 -37.11 6.05 14.04
CA VAL A 13 -35.76 5.52 14.08
C VAL A 13 -35.10 5.98 12.79
N ALA A 14 -34.07 6.82 12.89
CA ALA A 14 -33.28 7.21 11.75
C ALA A 14 -32.81 5.92 11.06
N PRO A 15 -32.86 5.81 9.73
CA PRO A 15 -32.38 4.63 9.04
C PRO A 15 -30.94 4.41 9.46
N THR A 16 -30.64 3.21 9.98
CA THR A 16 -29.27 2.77 10.24
C THR A 16 -28.50 2.94 8.94
N GLN A 17 -27.61 3.90 8.93
CA GLN A 17 -26.76 4.18 7.76
C GLN A 17 -25.93 2.90 7.55
N VAL A 18 -26.17 2.19 6.46
CA VAL A 18 -25.40 1.01 6.11
C VAL A 18 -23.94 1.46 5.96
N SER A 19 -23.06 0.87 6.78
CA SER A 19 -21.63 1.17 6.70
C SER A 19 -21.08 0.82 5.33
N ALA A 20 -20.21 1.67 4.78
CA ALA A 20 -19.54 1.37 3.53
C ALA A 20 -18.59 0.17 3.74
N TRP A 21 -18.45 -0.69 2.73
CA TRP A 21 -17.68 -1.94 2.84
C TRP A 21 -16.24 -1.72 3.32
N TRP A 22 -15.63 -0.60 2.95
CA TRP A 22 -14.25 -0.27 3.31
C TRP A 22 -14.04 0.16 4.75
N GLU A 23 -15.09 0.56 5.48
CA GLU A 23 -14.96 1.04 6.86
C GLU A 23 -14.46 -0.06 7.82
N THR A 24 -14.68 -1.32 7.46
CA THR A 24 -14.34 -2.47 8.31
C THR A 24 -13.47 -3.51 7.60
N ALA A 25 -13.15 -3.26 6.33
CA ALA A 25 -12.48 -4.23 5.48
C ALA A 25 -11.08 -4.60 5.97
N VAL A 26 -10.72 -5.83 5.69
CA VAL A 26 -9.32 -6.25 5.58
C VAL A 26 -8.97 -6.21 4.09
N ILE A 27 -8.00 -5.38 3.71
CA ILE A 27 -7.56 -5.19 2.34
C ILE A 27 -6.16 -5.78 2.22
N TYR A 28 -5.97 -6.68 1.24
CA TYR A 28 -4.71 -7.34 1.01
C TYR A 28 -3.94 -6.64 -0.12
N GLU A 29 -2.75 -6.16 0.19
CA GLU A 29 -1.86 -5.54 -0.76
C GLU A 29 -1.12 -6.61 -1.56
N VAL A 30 -1.32 -6.59 -2.87
CA VAL A 30 -0.63 -7.42 -3.86
C VAL A 30 0.42 -6.56 -4.57
N TYR A 31 1.66 -6.98 -4.51
CA TYR A 31 2.76 -6.45 -5.31
C TYR A 31 2.92 -7.35 -6.54
N PRO A 32 2.30 -7.02 -7.71
CA PRO A 32 2.15 -7.93 -8.84
C PRO A 32 3.46 -8.60 -9.25
N ARG A 33 4.53 -7.82 -9.37
CA ARG A 33 5.89 -8.24 -9.73
C ARG A 33 6.42 -9.42 -8.89
N SER A 34 5.97 -9.57 -7.64
CA SER A 34 6.46 -10.57 -6.67
C SER A 34 5.38 -11.51 -6.16
N PHE A 35 4.20 -11.50 -6.77
CA PHE A 35 3.09 -12.32 -6.29
C PHE A 35 3.11 -13.73 -6.89
N SER A 36 2.95 -13.86 -8.20
CA SER A 36 3.05 -15.14 -8.93
C SER A 36 3.33 -14.86 -10.40
N ASP A 37 4.26 -15.57 -11.00
CA ASP A 37 4.71 -15.46 -12.38
C ASP A 37 4.12 -16.64 -13.17
N ALA A 38 3.15 -16.36 -14.05
CA ALA A 38 2.46 -17.38 -14.82
C ALA A 38 3.16 -17.71 -16.15
N ASP A 39 3.90 -16.75 -16.75
CA ASP A 39 4.56 -16.95 -18.03
C ASP A 39 6.03 -17.40 -17.92
N GLY A 40 6.59 -17.40 -16.70
CA GLY A 40 7.92 -17.93 -16.38
C GLY A 40 9.06 -17.00 -16.75
N ASP A 41 8.80 -15.71 -16.92
CA ASP A 41 9.83 -14.72 -17.26
C ASP A 41 10.65 -14.23 -16.06
N GLY A 42 10.26 -14.60 -14.85
CA GLY A 42 10.90 -14.25 -13.58
C GLY A 42 10.26 -13.04 -12.88
N VAL A 43 9.22 -12.44 -13.46
CA VAL A 43 8.45 -11.33 -12.90
C VAL A 43 6.98 -11.76 -12.78
N GLY A 44 6.37 -11.50 -11.64
CA GLY A 44 4.95 -11.82 -11.44
C GLY A 44 4.04 -10.96 -12.31
N ASP A 45 2.88 -11.49 -12.68
CA ASP A 45 1.98 -10.92 -13.65
C ASP A 45 0.50 -11.03 -13.25
N LEU A 46 -0.41 -10.40 -14.01
CA LEU A 46 -1.85 -10.42 -13.74
C LEU A 46 -2.44 -11.83 -13.88
N ARG A 47 -1.91 -12.66 -14.78
CA ARG A 47 -2.32 -14.06 -14.94
C ARG A 47 -1.98 -14.88 -13.69
N GLY A 48 -0.79 -14.68 -13.13
CA GLY A 48 -0.40 -15.31 -11.86
C GLY A 48 -1.32 -14.91 -10.70
N ILE A 49 -1.79 -13.65 -10.65
CA ILE A 49 -2.76 -13.22 -9.65
C ILE A 49 -4.12 -13.91 -9.88
N ILE A 50 -4.58 -14.01 -11.14
CA ILE A 50 -5.83 -14.71 -11.48
C ILE A 50 -5.78 -16.18 -11.04
N GLU A 51 -4.69 -16.88 -11.33
CA GLU A 51 -4.50 -18.28 -10.92
C GLU A 51 -4.53 -18.48 -9.41
N ARG A 52 -4.06 -17.48 -8.65
CA ARG A 52 -4.03 -17.49 -7.19
C ARG A 52 -5.26 -16.86 -6.53
N MET A 53 -6.27 -16.46 -7.28
CA MET A 53 -7.49 -15.85 -6.74
C MET A 53 -8.22 -16.74 -5.72
N PRO A 54 -8.31 -18.08 -5.87
CA PRO A 54 -8.87 -18.95 -4.83
C PRO A 54 -8.12 -18.87 -3.50
N TYR A 55 -6.79 -18.69 -3.53
CA TYR A 55 -6.01 -18.46 -2.31
C TYR A 55 -6.38 -17.14 -1.66
N LEU A 56 -6.40 -16.05 -2.42
CA LEU A 56 -6.77 -14.71 -1.94
C LEU A 56 -8.17 -14.72 -1.31
N ALA A 57 -9.13 -15.34 -1.95
CA ALA A 57 -10.49 -15.51 -1.42
C ALA A 57 -10.50 -16.31 -0.10
N SER A 58 -9.63 -17.32 0.02
CA SER A 58 -9.53 -18.16 1.23
C SER A 58 -8.94 -17.44 2.44
N LEU A 59 -8.34 -16.27 2.26
CA LEU A 59 -7.79 -15.45 3.36
C LEU A 59 -8.88 -14.75 4.17
N GLY A 60 -10.11 -14.64 3.65
CA GLY A 60 -11.21 -13.93 4.31
C GLY A 60 -11.11 -12.41 4.22
N VAL A 61 -10.28 -11.88 3.33
CA VAL A 61 -10.15 -10.45 3.04
C VAL A 61 -11.31 -9.95 2.17
N GLN A 62 -11.61 -8.65 2.18
CA GLN A 62 -12.72 -8.07 1.44
C GLN A 62 -12.26 -7.29 0.20
N GLY A 63 -10.99 -6.95 0.11
CA GLY A 63 -10.45 -6.22 -1.03
C GLY A 63 -8.99 -6.56 -1.29
N LEU A 64 -8.59 -6.30 -2.53
CA LEU A 64 -7.22 -6.37 -3.02
C LEU A 64 -6.78 -4.96 -3.39
N TRP A 65 -5.60 -4.55 -2.99
CA TRP A 65 -4.91 -3.38 -3.50
C TRP A 65 -3.74 -3.86 -4.36
N LEU A 66 -3.78 -3.54 -5.66
CA LEU A 66 -2.70 -3.83 -6.60
C LEU A 66 -1.78 -2.62 -6.66
N THR A 67 -0.50 -2.80 -6.35
CA THR A 67 0.52 -1.76 -6.60
C THR A 67 0.68 -1.54 -8.11
N PRO A 68 1.35 -0.47 -8.59
CA PRO A 68 1.31 -0.09 -9.99
C PRO A 68 1.68 -1.22 -10.96
N PHE A 69 0.82 -1.44 -11.92
CA PHE A 69 0.98 -2.36 -13.05
C PHE A 69 0.76 -1.66 -14.41
N GLN A 70 0.53 -0.35 -14.37
CA GLN A 70 0.39 0.50 -15.54
C GLN A 70 1.73 0.57 -16.29
N ARG A 71 1.69 1.03 -17.57
CA ARG A 71 2.89 1.18 -18.38
C ARG A 71 3.94 2.03 -17.68
N SER A 72 5.15 1.49 -17.60
CA SER A 72 6.28 2.11 -16.92
C SER A 72 7.59 1.59 -17.50
N PRO A 73 8.64 2.41 -17.64
CA PRO A 73 9.99 1.91 -17.94
C PRO A 73 10.62 1.19 -16.73
N GLN A 74 9.90 1.06 -15.62
CA GLN A 74 10.27 0.28 -14.44
C GLN A 74 11.53 0.80 -13.71
N VAL A 75 11.83 2.10 -13.82
CA VAL A 75 12.95 2.73 -13.09
C VAL A 75 12.70 2.70 -11.58
N ASP A 76 11.45 2.91 -11.16
CA ASP A 76 10.99 2.74 -9.77
C ASP A 76 9.92 1.65 -9.67
N GLN A 77 10.16 0.54 -10.39
CA GLN A 77 9.39 -0.71 -10.27
C GLN A 77 7.87 -0.52 -10.41
N GLY A 78 7.45 0.41 -11.31
CA GLY A 78 6.07 0.71 -11.63
C GLY A 78 5.60 2.07 -11.13
N TYR A 79 6.26 2.70 -10.16
CA TYR A 79 5.90 4.03 -9.65
C TYR A 79 6.33 5.19 -10.57
N ASP A 80 6.99 4.90 -11.68
CA ASP A 80 7.33 5.82 -12.77
C ASP A 80 6.40 5.56 -13.98
N ILE A 81 5.11 5.89 -13.84
CA ILE A 81 4.05 5.57 -14.82
C ILE A 81 4.19 6.43 -16.08
N SER A 82 4.25 5.79 -17.25
CA SER A 82 4.28 6.47 -18.57
C SER A 82 2.93 6.51 -19.28
N ASP A 83 1.98 5.63 -18.93
CA ASP A 83 0.57 5.66 -19.33
C ASP A 83 -0.30 5.13 -18.21
N TYR A 84 -1.13 6.01 -17.63
CA TYR A 84 -2.02 5.69 -16.51
C TYR A 84 -3.24 4.85 -16.88
N CYS A 85 -3.52 4.70 -18.17
CA CYS A 85 -4.73 4.08 -18.68
C CYS A 85 -4.48 2.80 -19.48
N ASP A 86 -3.28 2.24 -19.36
CA ASP A 86 -2.92 0.96 -20.00
C ASP A 86 -2.14 0.08 -19.01
N VAL A 87 -2.03 -1.21 -19.31
CA VAL A 87 -1.24 -2.21 -18.57
C VAL A 87 0.14 -2.33 -19.19
N ASP A 88 1.18 -2.41 -18.37
CA ASP A 88 2.53 -2.69 -18.84
C ASP A 88 2.57 -4.11 -19.43
N PRO A 89 3.16 -4.30 -20.64
CA PRO A 89 3.31 -5.64 -21.22
C PRO A 89 4.04 -6.64 -20.34
N LEU A 90 4.84 -6.17 -19.38
CA LEU A 90 5.49 -7.00 -18.35
C LEU A 90 4.48 -7.70 -17.44
N PHE A 91 3.33 -7.08 -17.22
CA PHE A 91 2.27 -7.63 -16.33
C PHE A 91 1.09 -8.21 -17.10
N GLY A 92 1.02 -8.01 -18.42
CA GLY A 92 -0.08 -8.50 -19.25
C GLY A 92 -0.74 -7.40 -20.08
N THR A 93 -2.05 -7.47 -20.20
CA THR A 93 -2.87 -6.56 -21.03
C THR A 93 -4.07 -6.02 -20.26
N LEU A 94 -4.74 -4.98 -20.80
CA LEU A 94 -6.04 -4.53 -20.26
C LEU A 94 -7.11 -5.64 -20.24
N ALA A 95 -7.06 -6.59 -21.18
CA ALA A 95 -7.97 -7.73 -21.18
C ALA A 95 -7.69 -8.69 -20.00
N ASP A 96 -6.42 -8.88 -19.64
CA ASP A 96 -6.04 -9.66 -18.45
C ASP A 96 -6.50 -8.95 -17.16
N PHE A 97 -6.41 -7.61 -17.12
CA PHE A 97 -6.95 -6.85 -15.99
C PHE A 97 -8.48 -6.95 -15.89
N ASP A 98 -9.20 -6.84 -17.03
CA ASP A 98 -10.66 -7.01 -17.05
C ASP A 98 -11.07 -8.41 -16.56
N GLU A 99 -10.33 -9.46 -16.92
CA GLU A 99 -10.53 -10.82 -16.41
C GLU A 99 -10.23 -10.91 -14.91
N LEU A 100 -9.10 -10.35 -14.45
CA LEU A 100 -8.76 -10.29 -13.03
C LEU A 100 -9.89 -9.68 -12.22
N LEU A 101 -10.41 -8.53 -12.66
CA LEU A 101 -11.49 -7.81 -12.00
C LEU A 101 -12.77 -8.66 -11.94
N ALA A 102 -13.14 -9.30 -13.06
CA ALA A 102 -14.30 -10.17 -13.11
C ALA A 102 -14.17 -11.39 -12.18
N VAL A 103 -12.98 -12.02 -12.14
CA VAL A 103 -12.70 -13.16 -11.26
C VAL A 103 -12.71 -12.73 -9.79
N ALA A 104 -12.08 -11.61 -9.44
CA ALA A 104 -12.09 -11.07 -8.08
C ALA A 104 -13.51 -10.79 -7.60
N HIS A 105 -14.32 -10.11 -8.42
CA HIS A 105 -15.74 -9.85 -8.12
C HIS A 105 -16.55 -11.13 -7.99
N GLY A 106 -16.25 -12.15 -8.82
CA GLY A 106 -16.85 -13.48 -8.73
C GLY A 106 -16.60 -14.19 -7.40
N HIS A 107 -15.48 -13.87 -6.75
CA HIS A 107 -15.13 -14.31 -5.40
C HIS A 107 -15.59 -13.35 -4.29
N GLY A 108 -16.28 -12.27 -4.63
CA GLY A 108 -16.74 -11.26 -3.67
C GLY A 108 -15.66 -10.29 -3.21
N LEU A 109 -14.49 -10.29 -3.85
CA LEU A 109 -13.38 -9.40 -3.55
C LEU A 109 -13.52 -8.08 -4.32
N ARG A 110 -13.19 -6.96 -3.67
CA ARG A 110 -13.09 -5.64 -4.25
C ARG A 110 -11.66 -5.41 -4.75
N VAL A 111 -11.49 -4.56 -5.77
CA VAL A 111 -10.17 -4.27 -6.35
C VAL A 111 -9.89 -2.78 -6.29
N LEU A 112 -8.74 -2.42 -5.70
CA LEU A 112 -8.17 -1.09 -5.69
C LEU A 112 -6.97 -1.04 -6.63
N VAL A 113 -6.90 0.02 -7.44
CA VAL A 113 -5.77 0.32 -8.32
C VAL A 113 -4.96 1.45 -7.71
N ASP A 114 -3.64 1.34 -7.80
CA ASP A 114 -2.72 2.40 -7.40
C ASP A 114 -2.56 3.44 -8.51
N ILE A 115 -2.58 4.73 -8.16
CA ILE A 115 -2.21 5.82 -9.07
C ILE A 115 -1.14 6.71 -8.42
N VAL A 116 -0.27 7.29 -9.25
CA VAL A 116 0.87 8.11 -8.83
C VAL A 116 0.69 9.55 -9.32
N PRO A 117 -0.09 10.39 -8.63
CA PRO A 117 -0.41 11.72 -9.17
C PRO A 117 0.61 12.80 -8.84
N ASN A 118 1.60 12.54 -7.99
CA ASN A 118 2.64 13.53 -7.69
C ASN A 118 3.61 13.72 -8.86
N HIS A 119 3.99 12.63 -9.51
CA HIS A 119 4.97 12.59 -10.58
C HIS A 119 4.56 11.59 -11.66
N THR A 120 5.32 11.55 -12.75
CA THR A 120 5.12 10.59 -13.85
C THR A 120 6.48 10.07 -14.32
N SER A 121 6.49 9.19 -15.31
CA SER A 121 7.73 8.79 -15.96
C SER A 121 8.32 9.91 -16.84
N ILE A 122 9.64 9.95 -16.92
CA ILE A 122 10.33 10.74 -17.96
C ILE A 122 9.87 10.33 -19.36
N GLU A 123 9.43 9.10 -19.58
CA GLU A 123 8.92 8.60 -20.85
C GLU A 123 7.45 8.95 -21.14
N HIS A 124 6.75 9.60 -20.19
CA HIS A 124 5.37 10.00 -20.40
C HIS A 124 5.25 10.96 -21.59
N PRO A 125 4.29 10.72 -22.54
CA PRO A 125 4.20 11.53 -23.78
C PRO A 125 4.08 13.04 -23.54
N LEU A 126 3.34 13.47 -22.50
CA LEU A 126 3.23 14.89 -22.16
C LEU A 126 4.54 15.46 -21.63
N PHE A 127 5.35 14.68 -20.89
CA PHE A 127 6.65 15.15 -20.44
C PHE A 127 7.66 15.21 -21.59
N GLN A 128 7.64 14.24 -22.50
CA GLN A 128 8.46 14.28 -23.72
C GLN A 128 8.11 15.50 -24.58
N ALA A 129 6.83 15.84 -24.71
CA ALA A 129 6.41 17.06 -25.39
C ALA A 129 6.93 18.32 -24.68
N ALA A 130 6.90 18.34 -23.33
CA ALA A 130 7.42 19.45 -22.53
C ALA A 130 8.94 19.62 -22.69
N LEU A 131 9.71 18.53 -22.74
CA LEU A 131 11.16 18.57 -23.00
C LEU A 131 11.48 19.15 -24.38
N ALA A 132 10.68 18.83 -25.40
CA ALA A 132 10.87 19.30 -26.77
C ALA A 132 10.40 20.75 -26.99
N ALA A 133 9.57 21.29 -26.09
CA ALA A 133 8.97 22.60 -26.22
C ALA A 133 9.88 23.73 -25.69
N ALA A 134 9.62 24.96 -26.11
CA ALA A 134 10.37 26.13 -25.66
C ALA A 134 10.05 26.49 -24.18
N PRO A 135 10.97 27.15 -23.47
CA PRO A 135 10.69 27.72 -22.15
C PRO A 135 9.41 28.57 -22.13
N GLY A 136 8.56 28.36 -21.11
CA GLY A 136 7.29 29.06 -20.93
C GLY A 136 6.14 28.59 -21.82
N SER A 137 6.31 27.50 -22.57
CA SER A 137 5.23 26.90 -23.37
C SER A 137 4.12 26.25 -22.52
N PRO A 138 2.91 26.05 -23.07
CA PRO A 138 1.84 25.33 -22.38
C PRO A 138 2.22 23.89 -22.03
N GLU A 139 3.04 23.22 -22.84
CA GLU A 139 3.53 21.87 -22.60
C GLU A 139 4.40 21.82 -21.35
N ARG A 140 5.34 22.78 -21.19
CA ARG A 140 6.15 22.89 -19.97
C ARG A 140 5.32 23.27 -18.74
N ALA A 141 4.25 24.03 -18.92
CA ALA A 141 3.38 24.42 -17.80
C ALA A 141 2.64 23.23 -17.14
N MET A 142 2.63 22.05 -17.77
CA MET A 142 2.08 20.83 -17.17
C MET A 142 2.96 20.28 -16.02
N PHE A 143 4.23 20.68 -15.97
CA PHE A 143 5.22 20.22 -15.00
C PHE A 143 5.91 21.40 -14.33
N HIS A 144 6.65 21.15 -13.27
CA HIS A 144 7.44 22.20 -12.61
C HIS A 144 8.76 22.42 -13.36
N PHE A 145 8.77 23.38 -14.27
CA PHE A 145 9.98 23.91 -14.89
C PHE A 145 10.33 25.29 -14.31
N SER A 146 11.60 25.56 -14.11
CA SER A 146 12.09 26.87 -13.64
C SER A 146 13.48 27.15 -14.19
N PRO A 147 13.78 28.42 -14.56
CA PRO A 147 15.13 28.77 -14.98
C PRO A 147 16.12 28.59 -13.81
N GLY A 148 17.30 28.08 -14.13
CA GLY A 148 18.39 27.97 -13.17
C GLY A 148 18.89 29.33 -12.74
N ARG A 149 19.59 29.35 -11.60
CA ARG A 149 20.24 30.54 -11.03
C ARG A 149 21.55 30.85 -11.77
N TRP A 150 22.06 32.08 -11.56
CA TRP A 150 23.29 32.65 -12.11
C TRP A 150 23.25 32.88 -13.63
N PRO A 151 24.20 33.69 -14.16
CA PRO A 151 24.34 33.79 -15.59
C PRO A 151 24.47 32.38 -16.18
N GLU A 152 23.71 32.06 -17.23
CA GLU A 152 23.70 30.77 -17.93
C GLU A 152 22.92 29.65 -17.22
N GLY A 153 22.20 29.90 -16.09
CA GLY A 153 21.35 28.91 -15.42
C GLY A 153 22.08 27.65 -14.95
N THR A 154 23.34 27.82 -14.47
CA THR A 154 24.21 26.69 -14.11
C THR A 154 23.88 26.06 -12.76
N GLU A 155 23.12 26.74 -11.91
CA GLU A 155 22.70 26.25 -10.60
C GLU A 155 21.19 26.00 -10.58
N ALA A 156 20.78 25.02 -9.76
CA ALA A 156 19.37 24.67 -9.58
C ALA A 156 18.53 25.87 -9.10
N PRO A 157 17.22 25.91 -9.42
CA PRO A 157 16.31 27.00 -9.01
C PRO A 157 16.23 27.23 -7.50
N ASN A 158 16.40 26.17 -6.70
CA ASN A 158 16.46 26.24 -5.25
C ASN A 158 17.33 25.11 -4.69
N ASN A 159 17.44 25.04 -3.36
CA ASN A 159 18.27 24.08 -2.64
C ASN A 159 17.56 22.78 -2.24
N TRP A 160 16.44 22.43 -2.90
CA TRP A 160 15.68 21.26 -2.51
C TRP A 160 16.44 19.97 -2.82
N ILE A 161 16.26 19.01 -1.90
CA ILE A 161 16.84 17.68 -1.96
C ILE A 161 15.72 16.68 -2.26
N SER A 162 16.01 15.73 -3.14
CA SER A 162 15.12 14.62 -3.47
C SER A 162 14.82 13.75 -2.24
N VAL A 163 13.63 13.17 -2.20
CA VAL A 163 13.23 12.18 -1.19
C VAL A 163 14.21 11.00 -1.14
N PHE A 164 14.70 10.56 -2.30
CA PHE A 164 15.68 9.48 -2.41
C PHE A 164 17.13 9.94 -2.16
N GLY A 165 17.37 11.24 -2.19
CA GLY A 165 18.71 11.83 -2.03
C GLY A 165 19.20 12.57 -3.27
N GLY A 166 20.26 13.35 -3.10
CA GLY A 166 20.74 14.22 -4.17
C GLY A 166 19.83 15.44 -4.43
N PRO A 167 20.14 16.26 -5.47
CA PRO A 167 19.32 17.41 -5.84
C PRO A 167 17.92 16.99 -6.30
N ALA A 168 16.90 17.82 -6.03
CA ALA A 168 15.54 17.62 -6.53
C ALA A 168 15.29 18.24 -7.91
N TRP A 169 16.32 18.78 -8.56
CA TRP A 169 16.23 19.44 -9.85
C TRP A 169 17.21 18.85 -10.85
N HIS A 170 16.75 18.68 -12.09
CA HIS A 170 17.59 18.24 -13.21
C HIS A 170 17.53 19.24 -14.35
N ARG A 171 18.70 19.60 -14.92
CA ARG A 171 18.79 20.57 -16.01
C ARG A 171 18.34 19.93 -17.31
N VAL A 172 17.41 20.58 -18.01
CA VAL A 172 16.83 20.08 -19.28
C VAL A 172 17.92 19.90 -20.36
N HIS A 173 18.71 20.95 -20.57
CA HIS A 173 19.78 20.98 -21.57
C HIS A 173 21.10 21.47 -20.95
N PRO A 174 21.93 20.57 -20.38
CA PRO A 174 23.14 20.97 -19.65
C PRO A 174 24.12 21.85 -20.42
N SER A 175 24.16 21.72 -21.75
CA SER A 175 25.07 22.46 -22.63
C SER A 175 24.44 23.70 -23.29
N SER A 176 23.15 23.97 -23.05
CA SER A 176 22.46 25.11 -23.66
C SER A 176 22.58 26.37 -22.80
N THR A 177 22.81 27.51 -23.45
CA THR A 177 22.69 28.84 -22.85
C THR A 177 21.38 29.52 -23.22
N ALA A 178 20.67 29.00 -24.22
CA ALA A 178 19.37 29.50 -24.65
C ALA A 178 18.21 28.90 -23.88
N ASP A 179 18.34 27.65 -23.43
CA ASP A 179 17.40 26.98 -22.54
C ASP A 179 18.12 26.70 -21.21
N THR A 180 17.76 27.45 -20.18
CA THR A 180 18.36 27.37 -18.85
C THR A 180 17.44 26.68 -17.85
N ASP A 181 16.33 26.10 -18.31
CA ASP A 181 15.34 25.48 -17.42
C ASP A 181 15.84 24.18 -16.80
N TRP A 182 15.34 23.96 -15.61
CA TRP A 182 15.45 22.74 -14.84
C TRP A 182 14.03 22.25 -14.58
N TYR A 183 13.83 20.92 -14.51
CA TYR A 183 12.57 20.34 -14.05
C TYR A 183 12.74 19.77 -12.64
N LEU A 184 11.65 19.87 -11.85
CA LEU A 184 11.58 19.31 -10.51
C LEU A 184 11.29 17.82 -10.55
N HIS A 185 11.96 17.06 -9.69
CA HIS A 185 11.68 15.67 -9.38
C HIS A 185 11.88 15.43 -7.89
N LEU A 186 10.81 15.21 -7.13
CA LEU A 186 10.96 14.94 -5.69
C LEU A 186 11.54 13.54 -5.41
N PHE A 187 11.49 12.64 -6.39
CA PHE A 187 12.04 11.29 -6.31
C PHE A 187 13.22 11.12 -7.28
N SER A 188 13.18 10.18 -8.19
CA SER A 188 14.23 9.97 -9.19
C SER A 188 14.21 11.08 -10.28
N PRO A 189 15.35 11.43 -10.89
CA PRO A 189 15.36 12.25 -12.11
C PRO A 189 14.50 11.70 -13.25
N ALA A 190 14.18 10.41 -13.23
CA ALA A 190 13.25 9.78 -14.17
C ALA A 190 11.76 9.98 -13.80
N GLN A 191 11.46 10.70 -12.71
CA GLN A 191 10.11 10.90 -12.19
C GLN A 191 9.79 12.40 -12.02
N PRO A 192 9.58 13.15 -13.15
CA PRO A 192 9.25 14.57 -13.10
C PRO A 192 7.89 14.84 -12.43
N ASP A 193 7.86 15.87 -11.59
CA ASP A 193 6.68 16.26 -10.81
C ASP A 193 5.68 17.05 -11.66
N TRP A 194 4.38 16.67 -11.59
CA TRP A 194 3.28 17.40 -12.20
C TRP A 194 3.07 18.77 -11.53
N ASN A 195 2.70 19.76 -12.32
CA ASN A 195 2.32 21.08 -11.82
C ASN A 195 0.81 21.16 -11.58
N TRP A 196 0.36 20.84 -10.38
CA TRP A 196 -1.06 20.87 -9.98
C TRP A 196 -1.67 22.27 -9.89
N GLU A 197 -0.86 23.35 -10.02
CA GLU A 197 -1.41 24.70 -10.21
C GLU A 197 -2.02 24.87 -11.61
N ASN A 198 -1.67 24.02 -12.57
CA ASN A 198 -2.24 23.98 -13.90
C ASN A 198 -3.54 23.15 -13.89
N PRO A 199 -4.72 23.75 -14.19
CA PRO A 199 -5.99 23.03 -14.18
C PRO A 199 -6.05 21.87 -15.18
N ALA A 200 -5.24 21.89 -16.25
CA ALA A 200 -5.16 20.77 -17.20
C ALA A 200 -4.63 19.49 -16.56
N VAL A 201 -3.79 19.57 -15.53
CA VAL A 201 -3.34 18.42 -14.74
C VAL A 201 -4.50 17.80 -13.97
N THR A 202 -5.33 18.65 -13.33
CA THR A 202 -6.52 18.18 -12.64
C THR A 202 -7.51 17.48 -13.59
N GLU A 203 -7.73 18.04 -14.77
CA GLU A 203 -8.60 17.44 -15.79
C GLU A 203 -8.06 16.11 -16.32
N TYR A 204 -6.74 16.02 -16.51
CA TYR A 204 -6.07 14.80 -16.91
C TYR A 204 -6.31 13.67 -15.89
N PHE A 205 -6.06 13.92 -14.60
CA PHE A 205 -6.27 12.91 -13.57
C PHE A 205 -7.74 12.59 -13.29
N ASP A 206 -8.67 13.53 -13.48
CA ASP A 206 -10.11 13.21 -13.49
C ASP A 206 -10.44 12.18 -14.59
N GLY A 207 -9.79 12.29 -15.75
CA GLY A 207 -9.90 11.31 -16.84
C GLY A 207 -9.36 9.95 -16.44
N VAL A 208 -8.21 9.90 -15.77
CA VAL A 208 -7.61 8.65 -15.25
C VAL A 208 -8.53 7.96 -14.25
N LEU A 209 -9.09 8.71 -13.28
CA LEU A 209 -10.02 8.13 -12.31
C LEU A 209 -11.27 7.54 -13.00
N ARG A 210 -11.87 8.30 -13.94
CA ARG A 210 -13.03 7.80 -14.70
C ARG A 210 -12.70 6.54 -15.48
N PHE A 211 -11.55 6.48 -16.14
CA PHE A 211 -11.12 5.32 -16.90
C PHE A 211 -11.16 4.03 -16.05
N TRP A 212 -10.61 4.07 -14.84
CA TRP A 212 -10.60 2.91 -13.94
C TRP A 212 -11.96 2.64 -13.31
N PHE A 213 -12.70 3.67 -12.91
CA PHE A 213 -14.03 3.50 -12.32
C PHE A 213 -15.06 2.98 -13.32
N ASP A 214 -15.00 3.44 -14.58
CA ASP A 214 -15.88 2.96 -15.66
C ASP A 214 -15.61 1.50 -16.02
N ARG A 215 -14.37 1.01 -15.81
CA ARG A 215 -14.02 -0.42 -15.90
C ARG A 215 -14.56 -1.25 -14.74
N GLY A 216 -15.01 -0.64 -13.67
CA GLY A 216 -15.56 -1.33 -12.50
C GLY A 216 -14.63 -1.44 -11.30
N VAL A 217 -13.46 -0.79 -11.31
CA VAL A 217 -12.55 -0.71 -10.14
C VAL A 217 -13.29 -0.14 -8.93
N ASP A 218 -13.14 -0.76 -7.77
CA ASP A 218 -13.89 -0.43 -6.55
C ASP A 218 -13.28 0.72 -5.75
N GLY A 219 -12.02 1.05 -6.01
CA GLY A 219 -11.34 2.16 -5.35
C GLY A 219 -9.97 2.47 -5.92
N ILE A 220 -9.42 3.59 -5.48
CA ILE A 220 -8.09 4.07 -5.87
C ILE A 220 -7.23 4.25 -4.61
N ARG A 221 -6.02 3.70 -4.64
CA ARG A 221 -4.93 4.08 -3.72
C ARG A 221 -4.12 5.20 -4.39
N ILE A 222 -3.86 6.26 -3.67
CA ILE A 222 -3.22 7.47 -4.17
C ILE A 222 -1.84 7.57 -3.55
N ASP A 223 -0.83 7.40 -4.39
CA ASP A 223 0.57 7.51 -4.01
C ASP A 223 0.95 8.96 -3.68
N VAL A 224 1.82 9.16 -2.68
CA VAL A 224 2.30 10.49 -2.25
C VAL A 224 1.18 11.53 -2.20
N ALA A 225 0.03 11.18 -1.67
CA ALA A 225 -1.18 12.00 -1.71
C ALA A 225 -1.00 13.43 -1.14
N HIS A 226 -0.03 13.65 -0.29
CA HIS A 226 0.28 14.96 0.32
C HIS A 226 1.29 15.79 -0.50
N GLY A 227 1.81 15.24 -1.63
CA GLY A 227 2.88 15.83 -2.42
C GLY A 227 2.45 16.69 -3.61
N LEU A 228 1.15 16.78 -3.94
CA LEU A 228 0.69 17.33 -5.22
C LEU A 228 1.07 18.81 -5.43
N PHE A 229 0.90 19.64 -4.42
CA PHE A 229 1.21 21.07 -4.48
C PHE A 229 2.53 21.39 -3.80
N LYS A 230 3.20 22.40 -4.33
CA LYS A 230 4.45 22.95 -3.82
C LYS A 230 4.25 24.35 -3.27
N ALA A 231 5.12 24.80 -2.37
CA ALA A 231 5.06 26.17 -1.85
C ALA A 231 5.18 27.20 -2.99
N PRO A 232 4.32 28.23 -3.03
CA PRO A 232 4.34 29.23 -4.10
C PRO A 232 5.72 29.87 -4.30
N GLY A 233 6.16 29.97 -5.54
CA GLY A 233 7.44 30.53 -5.91
C GLY A 233 8.66 29.64 -5.59
N LEU A 234 8.43 28.41 -5.14
CA LEU A 234 9.49 27.40 -4.92
C LEU A 234 10.70 27.94 -4.13
N PRO A 235 10.50 28.51 -2.93
CA PRO A 235 11.57 29.15 -2.18
C PRO A 235 12.62 28.14 -1.70
N ASP A 236 13.83 28.63 -1.37
CA ASP A 236 14.84 27.82 -0.70
C ASP A 236 14.30 27.24 0.61
N SER A 237 14.61 25.98 0.88
CA SER A 237 14.32 25.36 2.18
C SER A 237 15.24 25.95 3.25
N PRO A 238 14.68 26.47 4.37
CA PRO A 238 15.48 27.06 5.45
C PRO A 238 16.17 26.02 6.34
N SER A 239 15.81 24.74 6.18
CA SER A 239 16.29 23.65 7.03
C SER A 239 16.76 22.44 6.21
N VAL A 240 17.63 21.65 6.83
CA VAL A 240 17.95 20.31 6.31
C VAL A 240 16.68 19.44 6.40
N PRO A 241 16.31 18.70 5.34
CA PRO A 241 15.17 17.81 5.38
C PRO A 241 15.24 16.82 6.54
N THR A 242 14.10 16.59 7.19
CA THR A 242 13.98 15.49 8.17
C THR A 242 14.07 14.17 7.42
N VAL A 243 14.80 13.21 7.95
CA VAL A 243 14.93 11.87 7.39
C VAL A 243 14.14 10.89 8.27
N ILE A 244 13.18 10.20 7.67
CA ILE A 244 12.38 9.14 8.29
C ILE A 244 12.49 7.91 7.40
N ASP A 245 13.00 6.80 7.94
CA ASP A 245 13.23 5.53 7.19
C ASP A 245 14.01 5.71 5.88
N GLY A 246 15.00 6.60 5.89
CA GLY A 246 15.80 6.93 4.72
C GLY A 246 15.15 7.92 3.75
N LEU A 247 13.86 8.21 3.90
CA LEU A 247 13.12 9.18 3.09
C LEU A 247 13.28 10.61 3.65
N ARG A 248 13.50 11.57 2.77
CA ARG A 248 13.65 12.98 3.13
C ARG A 248 12.35 13.74 2.92
N SER A 249 11.89 14.43 3.95
CA SER A 249 10.67 15.25 3.90
C SER A 249 11.03 16.73 3.78
N ASN A 250 10.39 17.43 2.83
CA ASN A 250 10.49 18.87 2.67
C ASN A 250 9.09 19.49 2.81
N PRO A 251 8.82 20.25 3.89
CA PRO A 251 7.50 20.84 4.12
C PRO A 251 7.10 21.91 3.09
N LEU A 252 8.05 22.41 2.29
CA LEU A 252 7.75 23.32 1.18
C LEU A 252 7.33 22.58 -0.09
N ALA A 253 7.64 21.30 -0.17
CA ALA A 253 7.30 20.45 -1.33
C ALA A 253 6.08 19.56 -1.09
N MET A 254 5.54 19.52 0.14
CA MET A 254 4.46 18.61 0.55
C MET A 254 3.46 19.34 1.46
N ASP A 255 2.25 18.78 1.59
CA ASP A 255 1.19 19.18 2.52
C ASP A 255 0.79 20.67 2.42
N GLN A 256 0.68 21.16 1.18
CA GLN A 256 0.20 22.50 0.88
C GLN A 256 -1.33 22.52 0.82
N GLU A 257 -1.95 23.57 1.39
CA GLU A 257 -3.41 23.68 1.56
C GLU A 257 -4.24 23.44 0.28
N PRO A 258 -3.82 23.85 -0.94
CA PRO A 258 -4.62 23.62 -2.16
C PRO A 258 -4.87 22.14 -2.49
N VAL A 259 -4.09 21.20 -1.96
CA VAL A 259 -4.25 19.75 -2.19
C VAL A 259 -5.64 19.26 -1.78
N HIS A 260 -6.21 19.84 -0.74
CA HIS A 260 -7.53 19.48 -0.22
C HIS A 260 -8.67 19.69 -1.24
N GLU A 261 -8.56 20.70 -2.13
CA GLU A 261 -9.57 20.91 -3.19
C GLU A 261 -9.55 19.81 -4.24
N VAL A 262 -8.39 19.24 -4.54
CA VAL A 262 -8.30 18.06 -5.43
C VAL A 262 -9.07 16.90 -4.83
N TYR A 263 -8.87 16.62 -3.54
CA TYR A 263 -9.55 15.49 -2.89
C TYR A 263 -11.05 15.71 -2.71
N ARG A 264 -11.51 16.93 -2.48
CA ARG A 264 -12.94 17.26 -2.52
C ARG A 264 -13.54 17.04 -3.91
N ARG A 265 -12.79 17.38 -4.96
CA ARG A 265 -13.21 17.14 -6.35
C ARG A 265 -13.27 15.64 -6.65
N TRP A 266 -12.24 14.88 -6.29
CA TRP A 266 -12.18 13.44 -6.51
C TRP A 266 -13.21 12.70 -5.65
N ARG A 267 -13.47 13.17 -4.42
CA ARG A 267 -14.52 12.61 -3.59
C ARG A 267 -15.89 12.73 -4.24
N ARG A 268 -16.25 13.91 -4.76
CA ARG A 268 -17.50 14.09 -5.51
C ARG A 268 -17.59 13.19 -6.75
N LEU A 269 -16.46 12.97 -7.43
CA LEU A 269 -16.40 12.05 -8.57
C LEU A 269 -16.65 10.61 -8.12
N ALA A 270 -15.96 10.15 -7.09
CA ALA A 270 -16.09 8.79 -6.56
C ALA A 270 -17.48 8.48 -5.99
N ASP A 271 -18.07 9.43 -5.26
CA ASP A 271 -19.43 9.33 -4.71
C ASP A 271 -20.52 9.34 -5.81
N GLY A 272 -20.19 9.82 -7.02
CA GLY A 272 -21.09 9.81 -8.18
C GLY A 272 -21.31 8.42 -8.80
N TYR A 273 -20.52 7.44 -8.45
CA TYR A 273 -20.69 6.04 -8.89
C TYR A 273 -21.62 5.26 -7.95
N ALA A 274 -22.27 4.23 -8.49
CA ALA A 274 -23.13 3.32 -7.73
C ALA A 274 -22.68 1.87 -7.95
N PRO A 275 -22.09 1.22 -6.95
CA PRO A 275 -21.73 1.73 -5.61
C PRO A 275 -20.65 2.81 -5.66
N ALA A 276 -20.59 3.65 -4.62
CA ALA A 276 -19.51 4.64 -4.45
C ALA A 276 -18.13 3.98 -4.45
N ARG A 277 -17.11 4.71 -4.88
CA ARG A 277 -15.73 4.21 -4.99
C ARG A 277 -14.87 4.67 -3.82
N LEU A 278 -14.03 3.78 -3.31
CA LEU A 278 -13.08 4.10 -2.24
C LEU A 278 -11.95 5.00 -2.77
N LEU A 279 -11.56 6.00 -1.98
CA LEU A 279 -10.32 6.76 -2.14
C LEU A 279 -9.49 6.59 -0.87
N VAL A 280 -8.30 6.03 -0.98
CA VAL A 280 -7.34 5.91 0.12
C VAL A 280 -6.03 6.56 -0.25
N GLY A 281 -5.54 7.48 0.59
CA GLY A 281 -4.31 8.23 0.33
C GLY A 281 -3.12 7.72 1.13
N GLU A 282 -1.98 7.68 0.47
CA GLU A 282 -0.71 7.61 1.17
C GLU A 282 -0.34 9.01 1.69
N VAL A 283 -0.54 9.24 2.98
CA VAL A 283 -0.28 10.51 3.64
C VAL A 283 0.71 10.32 4.77
N ASN A 284 1.97 10.55 4.48
CA ASN A 284 3.07 10.33 5.41
C ASN A 284 3.32 11.58 6.27
N LEU A 285 2.39 11.86 7.18
CA LEU A 285 2.39 13.02 8.06
C LEU A 285 2.03 12.59 9.49
N GLU A 286 2.23 13.51 10.46
CA GLU A 286 1.74 13.33 11.82
C GLU A 286 0.21 13.13 11.82
N PRO A 287 -0.35 12.35 12.78
CA PRO A 287 -1.75 11.94 12.78
C PRO A 287 -2.76 13.08 12.62
N GLU A 288 -2.56 14.22 13.28
CA GLU A 288 -3.46 15.36 13.22
C GLU A 288 -3.46 16.03 11.82
N ARG A 289 -2.31 15.99 11.13
CA ARG A 289 -2.19 16.50 9.76
C ARG A 289 -2.78 15.51 8.76
N ALA A 290 -2.45 14.23 8.90
CA ALA A 290 -2.98 13.16 8.05
C ALA A 290 -4.52 13.07 8.12
N ALA A 291 -5.11 13.21 9.31
CA ALA A 291 -6.56 13.20 9.48
C ALA A 291 -7.28 14.31 8.71
N ARG A 292 -6.62 15.44 8.39
CA ARG A 292 -7.23 16.51 7.58
C ARG A 292 -7.62 16.04 6.18
N TYR A 293 -6.92 15.03 5.66
CA TYR A 293 -7.20 14.44 4.35
C TYR A 293 -8.43 13.52 4.36
N THR A 294 -8.94 13.15 5.55
CA THR A 294 -10.13 12.30 5.70
C THR A 294 -11.34 13.04 6.23
N ARG A 295 -11.43 14.36 6.01
CA ARG A 295 -12.67 15.12 6.24
C ARG A 295 -13.81 14.50 5.45
N SER A 296 -15.03 14.72 5.90
CA SER A 296 -16.22 14.05 5.33
C SER A 296 -16.43 14.24 3.83
N ASP A 297 -15.81 15.25 3.23
CA ASP A 297 -15.86 15.60 1.81
C ASP A 297 -14.53 15.38 1.06
N GLU A 298 -13.52 14.74 1.71
CA GLU A 298 -12.21 14.44 1.14
C GLU A 298 -11.97 12.92 1.02
N LEU A 299 -10.76 12.41 1.19
CA LEU A 299 -10.47 10.97 1.09
C LEU A 299 -11.28 10.19 2.13
N HIS A 300 -11.59 8.94 1.82
CA HIS A 300 -12.26 8.07 2.78
C HIS A 300 -11.29 7.57 3.85
N GLN A 301 -10.04 7.31 3.47
CA GLN A 301 -9.02 6.72 4.32
C GLN A 301 -7.63 7.29 4.04
N THR A 302 -6.76 7.24 5.07
CA THR A 302 -5.31 7.42 4.95
C THR A 302 -4.62 6.36 5.81
N PHE A 303 -3.44 5.89 5.41
CA PHE A 303 -2.68 4.93 6.21
C PHE A 303 -2.16 5.54 7.52
N ALA A 304 -2.27 4.78 8.60
CA ALA A 304 -1.77 5.16 9.92
C ALA A 304 -0.23 4.94 10.02
N PHE A 305 0.56 5.67 9.24
CA PHE A 305 2.02 5.50 9.18
C PHE A 305 2.72 5.72 10.52
N ALA A 306 2.19 6.59 11.37
CA ALA A 306 2.68 6.77 12.73
C ALA A 306 2.67 5.46 13.54
N PHE A 307 1.77 4.52 13.19
CA PHE A 307 1.68 3.20 13.80
C PHE A 307 2.46 2.15 13.01
N ALA A 308 2.37 2.19 11.67
CA ALA A 308 2.96 1.19 10.78
C ALA A 308 4.48 1.03 10.94
N ARG A 309 5.18 2.11 11.30
CA ARG A 309 6.65 2.16 11.43
C ARG A 309 7.20 1.76 12.78
N LEU A 310 6.35 1.54 13.77
CA LEU A 310 6.80 1.27 15.13
C LEU A 310 7.53 -0.07 15.23
N GLY A 311 8.53 -0.10 16.09
CA GLY A 311 9.12 -1.33 16.60
C GLY A 311 8.23 -2.01 17.64
N TRP A 312 8.72 -3.07 18.28
CA TRP A 312 8.02 -3.76 19.38
C TRP A 312 8.20 -2.98 20.68
N ASP A 313 7.44 -1.90 20.86
CA ASP A 313 7.49 -0.99 22.02
C ASP A 313 6.07 -0.59 22.44
N ALA A 314 5.65 -1.03 23.63
CA ALA A 314 4.29 -0.82 24.13
C ALA A 314 3.95 0.65 24.35
N SER A 315 4.91 1.47 24.82
CA SER A 315 4.70 2.89 25.06
C SER A 315 4.55 3.65 23.74
N ALA A 316 5.34 3.30 22.73
CA ALA A 316 5.23 3.87 21.41
C ALA A 316 3.90 3.50 20.74
N TRP A 317 3.45 2.24 20.84
CA TRP A 317 2.15 1.79 20.32
C TRP A 317 0.99 2.51 21.00
N MET A 318 1.01 2.62 22.35
CA MET A 318 -0.01 3.36 23.10
C MET A 318 -0.06 4.82 22.64
N SER A 319 1.09 5.51 22.60
CA SER A 319 1.16 6.92 22.21
C SER A 319 0.64 7.16 20.78
N ALA A 320 0.99 6.30 19.83
CA ALA A 320 0.49 6.41 18.46
C ALA A 320 -1.01 6.15 18.38
N GLY A 321 -1.51 5.13 19.09
CA GLY A 321 -2.94 4.83 19.19
C GLY A 321 -3.77 5.98 19.77
N GLU A 322 -3.29 6.61 20.85
CA GLU A 322 -3.93 7.78 21.47
C GLU A 322 -3.96 8.98 20.50
N LYS A 323 -2.86 9.27 19.80
CA LYS A 323 -2.81 10.35 18.82
C LYS A 323 -3.76 10.13 17.65
N LEU A 324 -3.81 8.91 17.10
CA LEU A 324 -4.72 8.55 16.01
C LEU A 324 -6.19 8.65 16.45
N GLU A 325 -6.52 8.17 17.65
CA GLU A 325 -7.88 8.31 18.22
C GLU A 325 -8.24 9.78 18.50
N GLY A 326 -7.30 10.57 19.01
CA GLY A 326 -7.47 12.02 19.19
C GLY A 326 -7.74 12.75 17.87
N ALA A 327 -7.01 12.42 16.83
CA ALA A 327 -7.20 12.96 15.48
C ALA A 327 -8.58 12.56 14.92
N ARG A 328 -8.98 11.28 15.06
CA ARG A 328 -10.31 10.78 14.69
C ARG A 328 -11.42 11.54 15.41
N CYS A 329 -11.32 11.74 16.71
CA CYS A 329 -12.32 12.48 17.49
C CYS A 329 -12.45 13.95 17.10
N SER A 330 -11.37 14.59 16.65
CA SER A 330 -11.34 16.02 16.35
C SER A 330 -11.74 16.35 14.90
N ILE A 331 -11.47 15.47 13.94
CA ILE A 331 -11.64 15.75 12.50
C ILE A 331 -12.67 14.82 11.87
N GLY A 332 -12.81 13.60 12.37
CA GLY A 332 -13.54 12.51 11.74
C GLY A 332 -12.61 11.67 10.86
N GLY A 333 -13.15 10.62 10.27
CA GLY A 333 -12.38 9.62 9.50
C GLY A 333 -11.76 8.58 10.42
N ASP A 334 -11.95 7.32 10.06
CA ASP A 334 -11.38 6.21 10.83
C ASP A 334 -9.96 5.91 10.36
N PRO A 335 -9.04 5.54 11.28
CA PRO A 335 -7.70 5.15 10.90
C PRO A 335 -7.74 3.86 10.06
N SER A 336 -6.85 3.78 9.07
CA SER A 336 -6.59 2.57 8.29
C SER A 336 -5.26 2.00 8.74
N TRP A 337 -5.34 0.87 9.42
CA TRP A 337 -4.20 0.27 10.10
C TRP A 337 -3.38 -0.57 9.14
N ALA A 338 -2.08 -0.40 9.17
CA ALA A 338 -1.10 -1.25 8.49
C ALA A 338 0.10 -1.47 9.41
N LEU A 339 0.81 -2.57 9.21
CA LEU A 339 2.10 -2.86 9.87
C LEU A 339 3.19 -3.11 8.85
N GLU A 340 2.84 -3.53 7.65
CA GLU A 340 3.74 -3.78 6.52
C GLU A 340 3.15 -3.20 5.24
N ASN A 341 4.02 -2.88 4.32
CA ASN A 341 3.77 -2.65 2.90
C ASN A 341 5.07 -2.94 2.13
N HIS A 342 5.06 -2.74 0.82
CA HIS A 342 6.23 -2.94 -0.04
C HIS A 342 7.41 -1.96 0.21
N ASP A 343 7.24 -0.97 1.10
CA ASP A 343 8.25 0.05 1.45
C ASP A 343 8.80 -0.09 2.88
N LEU A 344 8.17 -0.90 3.72
CA LEU A 344 8.53 -1.05 5.12
C LEU A 344 9.23 -2.38 5.39
N VAL A 345 10.24 -2.37 6.25
CA VAL A 345 10.87 -3.58 6.76
C VAL A 345 9.82 -4.50 7.38
N ARG A 346 9.81 -5.78 6.99
CA ARG A 346 8.83 -6.77 7.45
C ARG A 346 8.83 -6.92 8.97
N THR A 347 7.65 -7.09 9.56
CA THR A 347 7.46 -7.10 11.03
C THR A 347 8.28 -8.17 11.74
N VAL A 348 8.44 -9.35 11.17
CA VAL A 348 9.29 -10.39 11.76
C VAL A 348 10.69 -9.88 12.05
N THR A 349 11.32 -9.20 11.08
CA THR A 349 12.65 -8.63 11.21
C THR A 349 12.65 -7.38 12.10
N ARG A 350 11.71 -6.46 11.87
CA ARG A 350 11.58 -5.21 12.63
C ARG A 350 11.33 -5.43 14.12
N PHE A 351 10.67 -6.53 14.50
CA PHE A 351 10.37 -6.89 15.89
C PHE A 351 11.42 -7.82 16.53
N GLY A 352 12.62 -7.93 15.94
CA GLY A 352 13.78 -8.58 16.54
C GLY A 352 14.27 -9.84 15.84
N GLY A 353 13.62 -10.27 14.76
CA GLY A 353 14.04 -11.40 13.93
C GLY A 353 13.91 -12.78 14.60
N GLY A 354 14.20 -13.82 13.85
CA GLY A 354 14.19 -15.19 14.33
C GLY A 354 12.85 -15.64 14.93
N ALA A 355 12.87 -16.62 15.80
CA ALA A 355 11.64 -17.18 16.41
C ALA A 355 10.87 -16.13 17.25
N ARG A 356 11.58 -15.26 17.98
CA ARG A 356 10.94 -14.22 18.80
C ARG A 356 10.28 -13.16 17.92
N GLY A 357 10.95 -12.71 16.86
CA GLY A 357 10.35 -11.78 15.89
C GLY A 357 9.12 -12.37 15.23
N ALA A 358 9.12 -13.66 14.90
CA ALA A 358 7.97 -14.36 14.34
C ALA A 358 6.79 -14.43 15.33
N MET A 359 7.03 -14.70 16.62
CA MET A 359 5.97 -14.65 17.64
C MET A 359 5.35 -13.26 17.77
N ARG A 360 6.20 -12.22 17.82
CA ARG A 360 5.76 -10.82 17.89
C ARG A 360 4.97 -10.38 16.65
N ALA A 361 5.40 -10.79 15.46
CA ALA A 361 4.70 -10.53 14.21
C ALA A 361 3.30 -11.18 14.20
N ARG A 362 3.17 -12.42 14.70
CA ARG A 362 1.87 -13.10 14.88
C ARG A 362 0.98 -12.35 15.88
N ALA A 363 1.54 -11.92 17.01
CA ALA A 363 0.82 -11.12 17.99
C ALA A 363 0.35 -9.77 17.42
N ALA A 364 1.23 -9.09 16.69
CA ALA A 364 0.92 -7.83 16.03
C ALA A 364 -0.16 -7.98 14.96
N LEU A 365 -0.14 -9.05 14.18
CA LEU A 365 -1.15 -9.36 13.17
C LEU A 365 -2.53 -9.58 13.81
N VAL A 366 -2.59 -10.32 14.92
CA VAL A 366 -3.84 -10.50 15.71
C VAL A 366 -4.29 -9.16 16.29
N ALA A 367 -3.37 -8.35 16.83
CA ALA A 367 -3.70 -7.02 17.32
C ALA A 367 -4.28 -6.14 16.21
N LEU A 368 -3.61 -6.05 15.07
CA LEU A 368 -4.03 -5.30 13.88
C LEU A 368 -5.48 -5.62 13.48
N LEU A 369 -5.79 -6.91 13.37
CA LEU A 369 -7.12 -7.39 12.99
C LEU A 369 -8.19 -7.13 14.07
N GLY A 370 -7.79 -6.91 15.31
CA GLY A 370 -8.68 -6.55 16.41
C GLY A 370 -8.99 -5.05 16.53
N LEU A 371 -8.19 -4.17 15.89
CA LEU A 371 -8.38 -2.73 15.97
C LEU A 371 -9.64 -2.27 15.21
N PRO A 372 -10.28 -1.14 15.62
CA PRO A 372 -11.43 -0.58 14.91
C PRO A 372 -11.01 0.06 13.58
N GLY A 373 -11.89 0.08 12.58
CA GLY A 373 -11.60 0.62 11.25
C GLY A 373 -11.09 -0.44 10.28
N ALA A 374 -10.50 -0.02 9.15
CA ALA A 374 -9.94 -0.90 8.13
C ALA A 374 -8.54 -1.40 8.50
N ALA A 375 -8.17 -2.58 8.01
CA ALA A 375 -6.83 -3.13 8.14
C ALA A 375 -6.25 -3.44 6.76
N TYR A 376 -5.00 -3.08 6.54
CA TYR A 376 -4.24 -3.40 5.33
C TYR A 376 -3.14 -4.39 5.67
N VAL A 377 -3.04 -5.45 4.90
CA VAL A 377 -2.11 -6.57 5.09
C VAL A 377 -1.31 -6.76 3.83
N TYR A 378 -0.01 -6.69 3.92
CA TYR A 378 0.90 -6.87 2.79
C TYR A 378 1.11 -8.37 2.49
N GLN A 379 1.25 -8.72 1.21
CA GLN A 379 1.56 -10.09 0.79
C GLN A 379 2.76 -10.67 1.54
N GLY A 380 2.57 -11.88 2.09
CA GLY A 380 3.57 -12.57 2.90
C GLY A 380 3.52 -12.23 4.40
N GLN A 381 2.80 -11.21 4.83
CA GLN A 381 2.57 -10.93 6.25
C GLN A 381 1.71 -12.03 6.89
N GLU A 382 0.74 -12.57 6.17
CA GLU A 382 -0.08 -13.72 6.58
C GLU A 382 0.72 -15.02 6.71
N LEU A 383 1.90 -15.08 6.07
CA LEU A 383 2.86 -16.18 6.18
C LEU A 383 3.91 -15.93 7.27
N GLY A 384 4.01 -14.70 7.78
CA GLY A 384 5.07 -14.30 8.71
C GLY A 384 6.45 -14.32 8.07
N LEU A 385 6.57 -13.84 6.82
CA LEU A 385 7.86 -13.78 6.12
C LEU A 385 8.77 -12.74 6.76
N PRO A 386 10.07 -13.06 6.97
CA PRO A 386 11.05 -12.07 7.39
C PRO A 386 11.55 -11.22 6.20
N GLU A 387 12.20 -10.10 6.52
CA GLU A 387 12.99 -9.33 5.56
C GLU A 387 14.14 -10.17 5.00
N VAL A 388 14.45 -10.01 3.72
CA VAL A 388 15.58 -10.67 3.07
C VAL A 388 16.75 -9.68 2.93
N ASP A 389 17.94 -10.11 3.33
CA ASP A 389 19.15 -9.35 3.01
C ASP A 389 19.58 -9.68 1.57
N VAL A 390 19.07 -8.89 0.62
CA VAL A 390 19.37 -9.05 -0.81
C VAL A 390 20.84 -8.69 -1.06
N PRO A 391 21.62 -9.54 -1.76
CA PRO A 391 23.00 -9.25 -2.12
C PRO A 391 23.14 -7.89 -2.82
N LEU A 392 24.24 -7.17 -2.53
CA LEU A 392 24.43 -5.79 -2.98
C LEU A 392 24.38 -5.63 -4.51
N ASP A 393 24.84 -6.63 -5.23
CA ASP A 393 24.88 -6.70 -6.70
C ASP A 393 23.54 -7.15 -7.33
N GLU A 394 22.59 -7.61 -6.50
CA GLU A 394 21.25 -8.02 -6.94
C GLU A 394 20.16 -7.00 -6.53
N ARG A 395 20.53 -5.92 -5.83
CA ARG A 395 19.59 -4.88 -5.43
C ARG A 395 19.13 -4.07 -6.62
N ALA A 396 17.81 -3.92 -6.75
CA ALA A 396 17.13 -3.24 -7.85
C ALA A 396 16.47 -1.91 -7.44
N ASP A 397 16.38 -1.60 -6.14
CA ASP A 397 15.70 -0.40 -5.64
C ASP A 397 16.43 0.90 -6.08
N PRO A 398 15.74 1.84 -6.78
CA PRO A 398 16.35 3.11 -7.18
C PRO A 398 16.82 3.95 -6.00
N MET A 399 16.17 3.86 -4.84
CA MET A 399 16.61 4.56 -3.64
C MET A 399 18.00 4.10 -3.18
N TRP A 400 18.29 2.80 -3.29
CA TRP A 400 19.61 2.24 -3.03
C TRP A 400 20.68 2.83 -3.96
N HIS A 401 20.37 2.90 -5.25
CA HIS A 401 21.29 3.46 -6.26
C HIS A 401 21.55 4.96 -6.10
N GLN A 402 20.70 5.67 -5.37
CA GLN A 402 20.87 7.08 -5.01
C GLN A 402 21.49 7.29 -3.61
N GLY A 403 22.00 6.21 -2.98
CA GLY A 403 22.68 6.25 -1.68
C GLY A 403 21.76 6.21 -0.47
N GLY A 404 20.49 5.78 -0.65
CA GLY A 404 19.54 5.48 0.42
C GLY A 404 19.63 4.04 0.91
N VAL A 405 18.58 3.59 1.60
CA VAL A 405 18.40 2.18 2.01
C VAL A 405 17.66 1.41 0.90
N SER A 406 17.87 0.10 0.81
CA SER A 406 17.13 -0.74 -0.12
C SER A 406 15.85 -1.27 0.51
N ARG A 407 14.75 -1.23 -0.25
CA ARG A 407 13.44 -1.82 0.09
C ARG A 407 13.28 -3.23 -0.49
N ASP A 408 14.25 -3.72 -1.26
CA ASP A 408 14.17 -5.00 -1.98
C ASP A 408 13.87 -6.19 -1.07
N GLY A 409 14.37 -6.16 0.17
CA GLY A 409 14.17 -7.25 1.12
C GLY A 409 12.72 -7.54 1.47
N ALA A 410 11.84 -6.51 1.46
CA ALA A 410 10.40 -6.67 1.63
C ALA A 410 9.70 -7.13 0.34
N ARG A 411 10.34 -6.95 -0.83
CA ARG A 411 9.77 -7.15 -2.16
C ARG A 411 10.08 -8.49 -2.81
N VAL A 412 10.80 -9.36 -2.11
CA VAL A 412 11.15 -10.70 -2.60
C VAL A 412 9.89 -11.52 -2.91
N PRO A 413 9.88 -12.28 -4.05
CA PRO A 413 8.75 -13.08 -4.48
C PRO A 413 8.23 -14.08 -3.43
N LEU A 414 6.90 -14.31 -3.44
CA LEU A 414 6.22 -15.19 -2.50
C LEU A 414 6.57 -16.67 -2.73
N PRO A 415 6.80 -17.46 -1.65
CA PRO A 415 6.95 -18.90 -1.73
C PRO A 415 5.61 -19.62 -1.73
N TRP A 416 5.25 -20.26 -2.83
CA TRP A 416 3.99 -21.02 -2.97
C TRP A 416 4.11 -22.47 -2.56
N VAL A 417 5.26 -23.12 -2.88
CA VAL A 417 5.47 -24.54 -2.63
C VAL A 417 6.72 -24.80 -1.78
N ALA A 418 6.75 -25.95 -1.11
CA ALA A 418 7.84 -26.32 -0.23
C ALA A 418 9.13 -26.69 -0.96
N GLU A 419 9.02 -27.18 -2.20
CA GLU A 419 10.18 -27.66 -2.95
C GLU A 419 11.15 -26.55 -3.35
N PRO A 420 12.46 -26.76 -3.18
CA PRO A 420 13.48 -25.78 -3.55
C PRO A 420 13.73 -25.82 -5.07
N SER A 421 12.74 -25.44 -5.88
CA SER A 421 12.87 -25.30 -7.33
C SER A 421 13.60 -24.02 -7.76
N GLY A 422 14.25 -23.31 -6.80
CA GLY A 422 14.84 -21.98 -7.01
C GLY A 422 13.81 -20.85 -7.03
N THR A 423 12.53 -21.13 -7.32
CA THR A 423 11.43 -20.16 -7.33
C THR A 423 10.38 -20.43 -6.26
N HIS A 424 10.43 -21.56 -5.57
CA HIS A 424 9.39 -22.04 -4.64
C HIS A 424 7.97 -21.94 -5.24
N GLY A 425 7.83 -22.21 -6.55
CA GLY A 425 6.54 -22.14 -7.24
C GLY A 425 6.02 -20.72 -7.50
N PHE A 426 6.88 -19.71 -7.37
CA PHE A 426 6.57 -18.35 -7.80
C PHE A 426 6.34 -18.34 -9.32
N SER A 427 7.30 -18.91 -10.11
CA SER A 427 7.15 -19.09 -11.55
C SER A 427 6.56 -20.47 -11.85
N THR A 428 5.46 -20.50 -12.60
CA THR A 428 4.70 -21.72 -12.95
C THR A 428 4.72 -22.03 -14.45
N GLY A 429 4.95 -21.01 -15.30
CA GLY A 429 4.99 -21.13 -16.76
C GLY A 429 6.37 -21.51 -17.30
N ALA A 430 6.39 -22.06 -18.51
CA ALA A 430 7.59 -22.14 -19.32
C ALA A 430 7.77 -20.82 -20.08
N CYS A 431 8.92 -20.16 -19.97
CA CYS A 431 9.20 -18.91 -20.68
C CYS A 431 8.99 -19.10 -22.20
N ALA A 432 7.95 -18.46 -22.74
CA ALA A 432 7.80 -18.34 -24.18
C ALA A 432 8.87 -17.34 -24.68
N THR A 433 9.97 -17.84 -25.24
CA THR A 433 10.94 -16.97 -25.91
C THR A 433 10.21 -16.16 -26.97
N ALA A 434 10.20 -14.83 -26.82
CA ALA A 434 9.77 -13.94 -27.88
C ALA A 434 10.65 -14.23 -29.10
N SER A 435 10.12 -14.94 -30.09
CA SER A 435 10.76 -15.18 -31.36
C SER A 435 10.81 -13.85 -32.12
N GLY A 436 11.92 -13.14 -31.96
CA GLY A 436 12.29 -12.09 -32.90
C GLY A 436 12.29 -12.68 -34.30
N SER A 437 11.65 -11.99 -35.25
CA SER A 437 11.53 -12.32 -36.65
C SER A 437 12.83 -12.88 -37.24
N ALA A 438 12.89 -14.17 -37.42
CA ALA A 438 13.84 -14.79 -38.33
C ALA A 438 13.04 -15.32 -39.54
N THR A 439 13.35 -14.74 -40.72
CA THR A 439 12.82 -15.13 -42.02
C THR A 439 13.09 -16.61 -42.28
N SER A 440 12.07 -17.25 -42.82
CA SER A 440 12.05 -18.65 -43.26
C SER A 440 13.21 -18.97 -44.20
N ALA A 441 14.04 -19.97 -43.88
CA ALA A 441 14.48 -21.04 -44.79
C ALA A 441 15.37 -22.03 -43.99
N ASP A 442 15.08 -23.30 -44.22
CA ASP A 442 15.90 -24.49 -43.89
C ASP A 442 16.06 -24.86 -42.40
N PHE A 443 15.28 -25.85 -41.98
CA PHE A 443 15.82 -27.10 -41.41
C PHE A 443 14.70 -28.09 -41.15
N ALA A 444 14.57 -29.03 -42.11
CA ALA A 444 13.96 -30.35 -41.83
C ALA A 444 15.07 -31.26 -41.34
N SER A 445 15.01 -31.71 -40.10
CA SER A 445 15.30 -33.09 -39.67
C SER A 445 15.54 -33.20 -38.17
N GLU A 446 14.95 -34.28 -37.64
CA GLU A 446 15.27 -34.98 -36.40
C GLU A 446 14.67 -34.48 -35.08
N GLY A 447 13.83 -35.36 -34.55
CA GLY A 447 13.15 -35.26 -33.27
C GLY A 447 14.07 -34.92 -32.10
N HIS A 448 13.70 -33.84 -31.44
CA HIS A 448 14.13 -33.59 -30.07
C HIS A 448 12.91 -33.55 -29.18
N ALA A 449 12.98 -34.36 -28.12
CA ALA A 449 12.05 -34.34 -27.03
C ALA A 449 11.76 -32.92 -26.59
N ASP A 450 10.51 -32.63 -26.20
CA ASP A 450 10.07 -31.42 -25.57
C ASP A 450 11.06 -31.01 -24.46
N SER A 451 11.97 -30.09 -24.76
CA SER A 451 12.74 -29.41 -23.70
C SER A 451 11.76 -28.52 -22.98
N VAL A 452 11.27 -28.94 -21.84
CA VAL A 452 10.59 -28.07 -20.89
C VAL A 452 11.59 -26.95 -20.58
N LEU A 453 11.35 -25.75 -21.10
CA LEU A 453 12.14 -24.58 -20.78
C LEU A 453 11.98 -24.33 -19.28
N GLU A 454 13.09 -24.34 -18.54
CA GLU A 454 13.05 -23.96 -17.13
C GLU A 454 12.65 -22.49 -17.00
N PRO A 455 11.83 -22.12 -16.00
CA PRO A 455 11.47 -20.72 -15.76
C PRO A 455 12.73 -19.88 -15.50
N ARG A 456 12.69 -18.62 -15.89
CA ARG A 456 13.79 -17.69 -15.59
C ARG A 456 13.92 -17.51 -14.08
N ARG A 457 15.13 -17.13 -13.65
CA ARG A 457 15.37 -16.76 -12.25
C ARG A 457 14.45 -15.57 -11.88
N PRO A 458 13.80 -15.61 -10.70
CA PRO A 458 13.03 -14.48 -10.20
C PRO A 458 13.84 -13.18 -10.15
N TRP A 459 13.19 -12.05 -10.37
CA TRP A 459 13.81 -10.72 -10.42
C TRP A 459 14.55 -10.31 -9.12
N LEU A 460 14.16 -10.90 -7.98
CA LEU A 460 14.89 -10.88 -6.72
C LEU A 460 15.06 -12.31 -6.19
N PRO A 461 16.15 -12.60 -5.46
CA PRO A 461 16.44 -13.94 -4.98
C PRO A 461 15.47 -14.39 -3.89
N VAL A 462 14.82 -15.55 -4.08
CA VAL A 462 13.99 -16.18 -3.06
C VAL A 462 14.88 -17.06 -2.17
N PRO A 463 14.88 -16.90 -0.83
CA PRO A 463 15.71 -17.71 0.05
C PRO A 463 15.30 -19.19 0.03
N GLU A 464 16.28 -20.11 -0.09
CA GLU A 464 16.04 -21.56 -0.09
C GLU A 464 15.24 -22.04 1.14
N GLY A 465 15.46 -21.44 2.31
CA GLY A 465 14.75 -21.76 3.55
C GLY A 465 13.27 -21.42 3.57
N TRP A 466 12.77 -20.64 2.60
CA TRP A 466 11.38 -20.19 2.56
C TRP A 466 10.38 -21.29 2.18
N GLY A 467 10.83 -22.46 1.72
CA GLY A 467 9.96 -23.62 1.53
C GLY A 467 9.16 -24.01 2.77
N SER A 468 9.76 -23.87 3.97
CA SER A 468 9.08 -24.09 5.25
C SER A 468 8.03 -23.02 5.59
N LEU A 469 8.13 -21.83 4.99
CA LEU A 469 7.21 -20.71 5.13
C LEU A 469 6.21 -20.61 3.96
N SER A 470 6.30 -21.53 2.99
CA SER A 470 5.46 -21.50 1.79
C SER A 470 3.97 -21.66 2.11
N VAL A 471 3.13 -21.13 1.20
CA VAL A 471 1.67 -21.31 1.26
C VAL A 471 1.28 -22.77 1.41
N GLN A 472 1.92 -23.68 0.65
CA GLN A 472 1.65 -25.12 0.70
C GLN A 472 1.93 -25.69 2.10
N THR A 473 3.10 -25.42 2.66
CA THR A 473 3.50 -25.90 3.99
C THR A 473 2.55 -25.39 5.07
N GLN A 474 2.27 -24.08 5.06
CA GLN A 474 1.44 -23.46 6.06
C GLN A 474 -0.05 -23.82 5.95
N THR A 475 -0.55 -24.13 4.76
CA THR A 475 -1.92 -24.63 4.57
C THR A 475 -2.12 -26.00 5.21
N ALA A 476 -1.08 -26.82 5.27
CA ALA A 476 -1.11 -28.14 5.90
C ALA A 476 -0.92 -28.10 7.44
N ASP A 477 -0.50 -26.96 8.00
CA ASP A 477 -0.24 -26.80 9.44
C ASP A 477 -1.27 -25.90 10.12
N ALA A 478 -2.13 -26.46 10.96
CA ALA A 478 -3.15 -25.75 11.72
C ALA A 478 -2.56 -24.75 12.76
N ALA A 479 -1.27 -24.87 13.11
CA ALA A 479 -0.58 -23.96 14.02
C ALA A 479 0.17 -22.84 13.28
N SER A 480 0.14 -22.82 11.95
CA SER A 480 0.83 -21.85 11.10
C SER A 480 0.34 -20.42 11.28
N THR A 481 1.12 -19.45 10.79
CA THR A 481 0.69 -18.04 10.75
C THR A 481 -0.47 -17.84 9.79
N LEU A 482 -0.49 -18.55 8.66
CA LEU A 482 -1.59 -18.52 7.70
C LEU A 482 -2.91 -19.03 8.32
N ALA A 483 -2.87 -20.13 9.08
CA ALA A 483 -4.05 -20.65 9.78
C ALA A 483 -4.55 -19.65 10.84
N LEU A 484 -3.63 -19.04 11.59
CA LEU A 484 -3.94 -17.97 12.57
C LEU A 484 -4.61 -16.77 11.88
N PHE A 485 -4.05 -16.30 10.76
CA PHE A 485 -4.60 -15.17 10.00
C PHE A 485 -6.02 -15.46 9.53
N ARG A 486 -6.25 -16.59 8.89
CA ARG A 486 -7.58 -17.01 8.41
C ARG A 486 -8.61 -17.08 9.56
N ALA A 487 -8.22 -17.64 10.69
CA ALA A 487 -9.11 -17.73 11.86
C ALA A 487 -9.43 -16.35 12.45
N ALA A 488 -8.45 -15.46 12.53
CA ALA A 488 -8.64 -14.10 13.03
C ALA A 488 -9.51 -13.25 12.09
N THR A 489 -9.31 -13.34 10.77
CA THR A 489 -10.15 -12.62 9.78
C THR A 489 -11.58 -13.12 9.77
N ALA A 490 -11.80 -14.43 9.87
CA ALA A 490 -13.13 -15.02 9.97
C ALA A 490 -13.87 -14.54 11.24
N LEU A 491 -13.22 -14.63 12.41
CA LEU A 491 -13.81 -14.15 13.67
C LEU A 491 -14.08 -12.63 13.62
N ARG A 492 -13.17 -11.84 13.05
CA ARG A 492 -13.40 -10.40 12.84
C ARG A 492 -14.68 -10.15 12.05
N ALA A 493 -14.89 -10.86 10.95
CA ALA A 493 -16.09 -10.75 10.13
C ALA A 493 -17.36 -11.11 10.93
N ASP A 494 -17.32 -12.18 11.72
CA ASP A 494 -18.43 -12.61 12.59
C ASP A 494 -18.74 -11.57 13.69
N LEU A 495 -17.71 -10.95 14.27
CA LEU A 495 -17.87 -9.91 15.29
C LEU A 495 -18.52 -8.64 14.71
N TYR A 496 -18.18 -8.25 13.47
CA TYR A 496 -18.90 -7.17 12.76
C TYR A 496 -20.33 -7.57 12.40
N ALA A 497 -20.54 -8.78 11.89
CA ALA A 497 -21.87 -9.27 11.51
C ALA A 497 -22.82 -9.39 12.71
N SER A 498 -22.31 -9.76 13.89
CA SER A 498 -23.08 -9.84 15.13
C SER A 498 -23.28 -8.50 15.83
N GLY A 499 -22.62 -7.43 15.39
CA GLY A 499 -22.65 -6.11 16.02
C GLY A 499 -21.78 -5.98 17.28
N ALA A 500 -20.97 -7.00 17.61
CA ALA A 500 -19.98 -6.92 18.69
C ALA A 500 -18.82 -5.98 18.33
N PHE A 501 -18.54 -5.82 17.03
CA PHE A 501 -17.72 -4.75 16.47
C PHE A 501 -18.61 -3.77 15.72
N SER A 502 -18.29 -2.47 15.78
CA SER A 502 -18.95 -1.43 15.00
C SER A 502 -17.94 -0.73 14.10
N ALA A 503 -18.41 -0.27 12.92
CA ALA A 503 -17.56 0.38 11.93
C ALA A 503 -16.93 1.69 12.44
N ARG A 504 -17.68 2.47 13.23
CA ARG A 504 -17.30 3.82 13.69
C ARG A 504 -17.18 3.90 15.20
N GLU A 505 -16.66 2.88 15.82
CA GLU A 505 -16.46 2.88 17.26
C GLU A 505 -15.15 3.53 17.68
N GLY A 506 -15.17 4.19 18.85
CA GLY A 506 -13.97 4.70 19.48
C GLY A 506 -13.16 3.61 20.17
N ALA A 507 -11.90 3.92 20.43
CA ALA A 507 -10.98 3.10 21.18
C ALA A 507 -10.29 3.90 22.29
N SER A 508 -10.01 3.24 23.41
CA SER A 508 -9.16 3.79 24.46
C SER A 508 -7.93 2.92 24.65
N TRP A 509 -6.78 3.55 24.74
CA TRP A 509 -5.51 2.88 24.89
C TRP A 509 -5.01 3.00 26.33
N SER A 510 -4.41 1.94 26.85
CA SER A 510 -3.74 1.94 28.13
C SER A 510 -2.58 0.96 28.14
N LEU A 511 -1.59 1.24 29.00
CA LEU A 511 -0.45 0.36 29.24
C LEU A 511 -0.42 0.01 30.72
N GLU A 512 -0.56 -1.26 31.03
CA GLU A 512 -0.58 -1.77 32.39
C GLU A 512 0.81 -2.27 32.83
N PRO A 513 1.04 -2.38 34.16
CA PRO A 513 2.28 -2.97 34.67
C PRO A 513 2.54 -4.35 34.05
N GLY A 514 3.82 -4.64 33.76
CA GLY A 514 4.22 -5.87 33.08
C GLY A 514 4.21 -5.78 31.54
N GLY A 515 3.90 -4.60 30.98
CA GLY A 515 3.96 -4.38 29.52
C GLY A 515 2.72 -4.89 28.79
N LEU A 516 1.56 -4.99 29.46
CA LEU A 516 0.30 -5.32 28.81
C LEU A 516 -0.30 -4.06 28.18
N LEU A 517 -0.20 -3.96 26.86
CA LEU A 517 -0.87 -2.94 26.07
C LEU A 517 -2.33 -3.35 25.86
N SER A 518 -3.24 -2.41 26.05
CA SER A 518 -4.67 -2.60 25.92
C SER A 518 -5.28 -1.57 25.00
N CYS A 519 -6.04 -2.02 24.01
CA CYS A 519 -6.92 -1.20 23.18
C CYS A 519 -8.36 -1.65 23.42
N ARG A 520 -9.10 -0.90 24.23
CA ARG A 520 -10.50 -1.19 24.53
C ARG A 520 -11.41 -0.51 23.53
N ARG A 521 -12.15 -1.29 22.77
CA ARG A 521 -13.18 -0.84 21.84
C ARG A 521 -14.47 -0.51 22.59
N SER A 522 -15.21 0.49 22.14
CA SER A 522 -16.46 0.91 22.78
C SER A 522 -17.55 -0.18 22.80
N GLY A 523 -17.47 -1.15 21.89
CA GLY A 523 -18.35 -2.32 21.83
C GLY A 523 -18.06 -3.42 22.88
N GLY A 524 -17.16 -3.18 23.85
CA GLY A 524 -16.88 -4.11 24.95
C GLY A 524 -15.86 -5.21 24.65
N VAL A 525 -15.19 -5.16 23.50
CA VAL A 525 -14.04 -6.04 23.22
C VAL A 525 -12.74 -5.27 23.45
N THR A 526 -11.81 -5.92 24.13
CA THR A 526 -10.47 -5.38 24.38
C THR A 526 -9.44 -6.21 23.63
N VAL A 527 -8.61 -5.55 22.83
CA VAL A 527 -7.41 -6.11 22.19
C VAL A 527 -6.26 -5.92 23.16
N LEU A 528 -5.60 -7.00 23.51
CA LEU A 528 -4.52 -7.06 24.49
C LEU A 528 -3.24 -7.56 23.82
N VAL A 529 -2.10 -6.94 24.13
CA VAL A 529 -0.77 -7.35 23.62
C VAL A 529 0.21 -7.40 24.79
N ALA A 530 0.72 -8.57 25.09
CA ALA A 530 1.75 -8.78 26.12
C ALA A 530 3.13 -8.47 25.52
N MET A 531 3.58 -7.24 25.69
CA MET A 531 4.84 -6.74 25.11
C MET A 531 6.02 -6.75 26.09
N GLY A 532 5.78 -7.17 27.35
CA GLY A 532 6.82 -7.42 28.37
C GLY A 532 7.49 -8.78 28.17
N ASP A 533 8.45 -9.11 29.08
CA ASP A 533 9.19 -10.36 29.01
C ASP A 533 8.51 -11.51 29.80
N GLU A 534 7.49 -11.22 30.61
CA GLU A 534 6.79 -12.20 31.44
C GLU A 534 5.34 -12.38 30.98
N PRO A 535 4.74 -13.56 31.20
CA PRO A 535 3.31 -13.77 30.97
C PRO A 535 2.46 -12.82 31.83
N VAL A 536 1.35 -12.37 31.29
CA VAL A 536 0.43 -11.44 31.98
C VAL A 536 -0.95 -12.03 32.18
N GLN A 537 -1.60 -11.70 33.31
CA GLN A 537 -2.96 -12.13 33.62
C GLN A 537 -3.97 -11.38 32.74
N LEU A 538 -4.79 -12.11 31.99
CA LEU A 538 -5.90 -11.52 31.24
C LEU A 538 -6.99 -11.01 32.19
N PRO A 539 -7.65 -9.87 31.86
CA PRO A 539 -8.79 -9.37 32.60
C PRO A 539 -9.95 -10.38 32.62
N ALA A 540 -10.89 -10.23 33.56
CA ALA A 540 -12.12 -11.01 33.56
C ALA A 540 -12.89 -10.83 32.24
N GLY A 541 -13.62 -11.86 31.80
CA GLY A 541 -14.37 -11.84 30.55
C GLY A 541 -14.15 -13.10 29.69
N GLU A 542 -14.78 -13.13 28.53
CA GLU A 542 -14.69 -14.22 27.57
C GLU A 542 -13.46 -14.04 26.69
N LEU A 543 -12.56 -15.04 26.64
CA LEU A 543 -11.46 -15.08 25.69
C LEU A 543 -12.03 -15.45 24.30
N LEU A 544 -12.00 -14.51 23.36
CA LEU A 544 -12.52 -14.72 22.00
C LEU A 544 -11.44 -15.30 21.07
N PHE A 545 -10.20 -14.82 21.18
CA PHE A 545 -9.09 -15.21 20.30
C PHE A 545 -7.74 -14.95 20.97
N ALA A 546 -6.71 -15.72 20.60
CA ALA A 546 -5.34 -15.45 21.00
C ALA A 546 -4.32 -15.93 19.95
N SER A 547 -3.18 -15.24 19.85
CA SER A 547 -2.07 -15.57 18.94
C SER A 547 -1.23 -16.76 19.41
N ALA A 548 -1.37 -17.14 20.70
CA ALA A 548 -0.69 -18.26 21.34
C ALA A 548 -1.60 -18.92 22.39
N PRO A 549 -1.35 -20.17 22.80
CA PRO A 549 -2.15 -20.84 23.84
C PRO A 549 -2.16 -20.06 25.15
N VAL A 550 -3.36 -19.84 25.70
CA VAL A 550 -3.59 -19.21 27.01
C VAL A 550 -3.94 -20.27 28.03
N VAL A 551 -3.14 -20.38 29.10
CA VAL A 551 -3.33 -21.36 30.17
C VAL A 551 -3.62 -20.61 31.48
N ASP A 552 -4.64 -21.01 32.21
CA ASP A 552 -5.05 -20.36 33.47
C ASP A 552 -5.23 -18.83 33.34
N ARG A 553 -5.72 -18.37 32.17
CA ARG A 553 -5.84 -16.97 31.81
C ARG A 553 -4.51 -16.19 31.77
N LEU A 554 -3.37 -16.86 31.69
CA LEU A 554 -2.08 -16.25 31.50
C LEU A 554 -1.79 -16.18 29.99
N LEU A 555 -1.68 -14.95 29.46
CA LEU A 555 -1.24 -14.66 28.11
C LEU A 555 0.29 -14.69 28.10
N PRO A 556 0.93 -15.52 27.27
CA PRO A 556 2.38 -15.52 27.17
C PRO A 556 2.95 -14.17 26.77
N ALA A 557 4.23 -13.93 27.12
CA ALA A 557 4.99 -12.82 26.55
C ALA A 557 5.00 -12.90 25.02
N ASP A 558 5.09 -11.74 24.35
CA ASP A 558 5.10 -11.63 22.89
C ASP A 558 3.81 -12.23 22.22
N ALA A 559 2.67 -12.19 22.91
CA ALA A 559 1.38 -12.69 22.42
C ALA A 559 0.27 -11.63 22.50
N ALA A 560 -0.78 -11.81 21.71
CA ALA A 560 -1.98 -10.97 21.72
C ALA A 560 -3.26 -11.77 21.92
N ALA A 561 -4.28 -11.13 22.49
CA ALA A 561 -5.59 -11.73 22.71
C ALA A 561 -6.72 -10.73 22.51
N TRP A 562 -7.92 -11.23 22.14
CA TRP A 562 -9.17 -10.48 22.17
C TRP A 562 -10.04 -11.02 23.31
N VAL A 563 -10.46 -10.14 24.20
CA VAL A 563 -11.27 -10.48 25.36
C VAL A 563 -12.53 -9.62 25.34
N ARG A 564 -13.71 -10.25 25.44
CA ARG A 564 -14.97 -9.53 25.68
C ARG A 564 -15.06 -9.27 27.16
N THR A 565 -15.04 -8.00 27.52
CA THR A 565 -15.24 -7.54 28.92
C THR A 565 -16.63 -6.96 29.03
N ASP A 566 -17.36 -7.33 30.10
CA ASP A 566 -18.69 -6.79 30.39
C ASP A 566 -18.69 -5.28 30.63
#